data_5656f51b3c191993e8354866e07e5f1b
#
_entry.id   5656f51b3c191993e8354866e07e5f1b
#
_cell.length_a   1.000
_cell.length_b   1.000
_cell.length_c   1.000
_cell.angle_alpha   90.00
_cell.angle_beta   90.00
_cell.angle_gamma   90.00
#
_symmetry.space_group_name_H-M   'P 1'
#
loop_
_entity.id
_entity.type
_entity.pdbx_description
1 polymer ?
#
loop_
_entity_poly.entity_id
_entity_poly.type
_entity_poly.pdbx_seq_one_letter_code
_entity_poly.pdbx_strand_id
1 'polypeptide(L)'
;RQQGSLLKDLADYVEYYGDLPITQTNVYSVFDLMYEEYNAKLETLKRRLLHVSTFQSENIIATLIKNICQSKKYGELSYVFNYPLQLLVNTAAITDTEERTFAENCATHCDFIILNSLNKKPLLVIEVDGAQHSEQIQQRRDELKDSILMKFGLHVLRLKTTEIDCENKIITALNDAM
;
A
#
# COMPACT_ATOMS: atom_id res chain seq x y z
N ARG A 1 -9.71 22.07 -3.89
CA ARG A 1 -8.36 22.48 -4.39
C ARG A 1 -8.12 22.13 -5.86
N GLN A 2 -8.72 21.03 -6.40
CA GLN A 2 -8.55 20.64 -7.82
C GLN A 2 -9.34 21.51 -8.81
N GLN A 3 -10.51 22.03 -8.42
CA GLN A 3 -11.29 22.94 -9.28
C GLN A 3 -10.58 24.29 -9.54
N GLY A 4 -9.81 24.77 -8.56
CA GLY A 4 -9.04 26.01 -8.72
C GLY A 4 -7.89 25.91 -9.72
N SER A 5 -7.26 24.73 -9.85
CA SER A 5 -6.19 24.49 -10.84
C SER A 5 -6.76 24.45 -12.24
N LEU A 6 -7.88 23.77 -12.47
CA LEU A 6 -8.52 23.66 -13.78
C LEU A 6 -8.98 25.03 -14.33
N LEU A 7 -9.54 25.86 -13.44
CA LEU A 7 -9.97 27.22 -13.82
C LEU A 7 -8.77 28.12 -14.12
N LYS A 8 -7.65 27.95 -13.41
CA LYS A 8 -6.43 28.69 -13.68
C LYS A 8 -5.82 28.27 -15.03
N ASP A 9 -5.72 26.97 -15.25
CA ASP A 9 -5.20 26.43 -16.53
C ASP A 9 -6.07 26.87 -17.72
N LEU A 10 -7.39 26.99 -17.52
CA LEU A 10 -8.33 27.53 -18.52
C LEU A 10 -8.11 29.02 -18.75
N ALA A 11 -7.88 29.79 -17.67
CA ALA A 11 -7.63 31.23 -17.77
C ALA A 11 -6.30 31.51 -18.49
N ASP A 12 -5.23 30.79 -18.13
CA ASP A 12 -3.91 30.90 -18.78
C ASP A 12 -3.99 30.50 -20.27
N TYR A 13 -4.84 29.55 -20.62
CA TYR A 13 -5.07 29.14 -22.01
C TYR A 13 -5.85 30.20 -22.80
N VAL A 14 -6.88 30.79 -22.21
CA VAL A 14 -7.66 31.87 -22.81
C VAL A 14 -6.80 33.12 -23.00
N GLU A 15 -5.91 33.43 -22.05
CA GLU A 15 -4.97 34.55 -22.14
C GLU A 15 -3.95 34.33 -23.28
N TYR A 16 -3.44 33.12 -23.45
CA TYR A 16 -2.45 32.78 -24.47
C TYR A 16 -3.05 32.73 -25.90
N TYR A 17 -4.31 32.30 -26.05
CA TYR A 17 -4.99 32.13 -27.35
C TYR A 17 -6.09 33.16 -27.59
N GLY A 18 -6.28 34.14 -26.70
CA GLY A 18 -7.38 35.10 -26.72
C GLY A 18 -7.38 36.04 -27.94
N ASP A 19 -6.25 36.16 -28.64
CA ASP A 19 -6.14 36.96 -29.87
C ASP A 19 -6.45 36.15 -31.13
N LEU A 20 -6.74 34.85 -31.01
CA LEU A 20 -7.14 34.06 -32.18
C LEU A 20 -8.65 34.21 -32.45
N PRO A 21 -9.05 34.38 -33.73
CA PRO A 21 -10.47 34.42 -34.04
C PRO A 21 -11.15 33.12 -33.58
N ILE A 22 -12.17 33.27 -32.76
CA ILE A 22 -12.97 32.13 -32.28
C ILE A 22 -13.71 31.53 -33.44
N THR A 23 -13.16 30.48 -34.02
CA THR A 23 -13.83 29.66 -35.03
C THR A 23 -14.31 28.37 -34.38
N GLN A 24 -15.38 27.79 -34.93
CA GLN A 24 -15.90 26.52 -34.41
C GLN A 24 -14.82 25.43 -34.38
N THR A 25 -13.91 25.41 -35.33
CA THR A 25 -12.78 24.47 -35.41
C THR A 25 -11.77 24.69 -34.31
N ASN A 26 -11.45 25.95 -33.95
CA ASN A 26 -10.50 26.25 -32.86
C ASN A 26 -11.03 25.84 -31.48
N VAL A 27 -12.34 26.04 -31.26
CA VAL A 27 -13.01 25.65 -30.01
C VAL A 27 -12.96 24.13 -29.82
N TYR A 28 -13.28 23.35 -30.85
CA TYR A 28 -13.22 21.90 -30.79
C TYR A 28 -11.78 21.40 -30.55
N SER A 29 -10.78 21.94 -31.22
CA SER A 29 -9.38 21.55 -31.02
C SER A 29 -8.91 21.82 -29.60
N VAL A 30 -9.36 22.91 -28.97
CA VAL A 30 -9.06 23.23 -27.57
C VAL A 30 -9.70 22.22 -26.62
N PHE A 31 -10.99 21.91 -26.84
CA PHE A 31 -11.68 20.91 -26.03
C PHE A 31 -11.06 19.52 -26.16
N ASP A 32 -10.66 19.12 -27.35
CA ASP A 32 -10.02 17.82 -27.57
C ASP A 32 -8.68 17.73 -26.83
N LEU A 33 -7.82 18.76 -26.92
CA LEU A 33 -6.55 18.82 -26.19
C LEU A 33 -6.77 18.80 -24.66
N MET A 34 -7.74 19.56 -24.16
CA MET A 34 -8.07 19.56 -22.73
C MET A 34 -8.60 18.20 -22.28
N TYR A 35 -9.40 17.54 -23.11
CA TYR A 35 -9.93 16.21 -22.81
C TYR A 35 -8.83 15.14 -22.77
N GLU A 36 -7.90 15.18 -23.72
CA GLU A 36 -6.74 14.29 -23.74
C GLU A 36 -5.84 14.50 -22.52
N GLU A 37 -5.53 15.76 -22.18
CA GLU A 37 -4.71 16.08 -21.01
C GLU A 37 -5.39 15.66 -19.70
N TYR A 38 -6.70 15.91 -19.58
CA TYR A 38 -7.50 15.47 -18.43
C TYR A 38 -7.49 13.95 -18.28
N ASN A 39 -7.69 13.22 -19.38
CA ASN A 39 -7.67 11.77 -19.37
C ASN A 39 -6.29 11.21 -19.03
N ALA A 40 -5.21 11.81 -19.55
CA ALA A 40 -3.85 11.42 -19.21
C ALA A 40 -3.55 11.62 -17.70
N LYS A 41 -3.98 12.75 -17.13
CA LYS A 41 -3.88 13.03 -15.69
C LYS A 41 -4.74 12.05 -14.86
N LEU A 42 -5.95 11.75 -15.33
CA LEU A 42 -6.86 10.80 -14.69
C LEU A 42 -6.29 9.38 -14.66
N GLU A 43 -5.73 8.92 -15.77
CA GLU A 43 -5.07 7.60 -15.84
C GLU A 43 -3.83 7.53 -14.93
N THR A 44 -3.06 8.62 -14.84
CA THR A 44 -1.93 8.70 -13.91
C THR A 44 -2.38 8.62 -12.46
N LEU A 45 -3.48 9.30 -12.10
CA LEU A 45 -4.08 9.24 -10.77
C LEU A 45 -4.65 7.85 -10.48
N LYS A 46 -5.35 7.23 -11.42
CA LYS A 46 -5.85 5.86 -11.29
C LYS A 46 -4.72 4.88 -11.03
N ARG A 47 -3.61 4.97 -11.78
CA ARG A 47 -2.43 4.13 -11.57
C ARG A 47 -1.83 4.32 -10.17
N ARG A 48 -1.72 5.56 -9.68
CA ARG A 48 -1.24 5.85 -8.32
C ARG A 48 -2.15 5.31 -7.23
N LEU A 49 -3.46 5.36 -7.43
CA LEU A 49 -4.45 4.85 -6.47
C LEU A 49 -4.50 3.31 -6.43
N LEU A 50 -4.04 2.63 -7.48
CA LEU A 50 -4.00 1.17 -7.55
C LEU A 50 -2.73 0.57 -6.94
N HIS A 51 -1.66 1.38 -6.80
CA HIS A 51 -0.40 0.92 -6.24
C HIS A 51 -0.34 1.20 -4.74
N VAL A 52 -0.14 0.17 -3.94
CA VAL A 52 0.10 0.28 -2.49
C VAL A 52 1.57 0.55 -2.18
N SER A 53 2.47 0.18 -3.10
CA SER A 53 3.90 0.32 -2.96
C SER A 53 4.59 0.69 -4.28
N THR A 54 5.83 1.17 -4.19
CA THR A 54 6.74 1.33 -5.32
C THR A 54 7.27 -0.02 -5.83
N PHE A 55 7.21 -1.06 -5.00
CA PHE A 55 7.68 -2.40 -5.34
C PHE A 55 6.56 -3.22 -5.99
N GLN A 56 6.86 -3.80 -7.16
CA GLN A 56 5.88 -4.59 -7.92
C GLN A 56 5.42 -5.85 -7.16
N SER A 57 6.32 -6.51 -6.43
CA SER A 57 6.01 -7.68 -5.61
C SER A 57 4.94 -7.39 -4.57
N GLU A 58 5.07 -6.28 -3.84
CA GLU A 58 4.07 -5.88 -2.85
C GLU A 58 2.72 -5.56 -3.49
N ASN A 59 2.69 -4.95 -4.68
CA ASN A 59 1.45 -4.70 -5.41
C ASN A 59 0.74 -5.98 -5.86
N ILE A 60 1.50 -7.02 -6.22
CA ILE A 60 0.96 -8.34 -6.55
C ILE A 60 0.34 -8.96 -5.29
N ILE A 61 1.07 -8.99 -4.19
CA ILE A 61 0.58 -9.53 -2.90
C ILE A 61 -0.64 -8.75 -2.40
N ALA A 62 -0.65 -7.43 -2.50
CA ALA A 62 -1.83 -6.61 -2.18
C ALA A 62 -3.07 -7.03 -2.97
N THR A 63 -2.90 -7.34 -4.26
CA THR A 63 -3.99 -7.81 -5.12
C THR A 63 -4.51 -9.17 -4.68
N LEU A 64 -3.63 -10.12 -4.34
CA LEU A 64 -4.00 -11.43 -3.82
C LEU A 64 -4.76 -11.30 -2.49
N ILE A 65 -4.23 -10.55 -1.53
CA ILE A 65 -4.89 -10.30 -0.23
C ILE A 65 -6.27 -9.70 -0.43
N LYS A 66 -6.41 -8.70 -1.31
CA LYS A 66 -7.68 -8.09 -1.65
C LYS A 66 -8.69 -9.13 -2.15
N ASN A 67 -8.30 -9.97 -3.09
CA ASN A 67 -9.17 -11.00 -3.66
C ASN A 67 -9.59 -12.04 -2.59
N ILE A 68 -8.67 -12.46 -1.74
CA ILE A 68 -8.95 -13.36 -0.61
C ILE A 68 -9.99 -12.72 0.33
N CYS A 69 -9.77 -11.49 0.80
CA CYS A 69 -10.69 -10.80 1.71
C CYS A 69 -12.06 -10.52 1.08
N GLN A 70 -12.16 -10.40 -0.25
CA GLN A 70 -13.42 -10.23 -0.97
C GLN A 70 -14.18 -11.55 -1.23
N SER A 71 -13.55 -12.69 -0.98
CA SER A 71 -14.21 -14.00 -1.16
C SER A 71 -15.27 -14.23 -0.07
N LYS A 72 -16.26 -15.07 -0.37
CA LYS A 72 -17.34 -15.41 0.59
C LYS A 72 -16.82 -15.99 1.90
N LYS A 73 -15.72 -16.75 1.86
CA LYS A 73 -15.14 -17.42 3.04
C LYS A 73 -14.50 -16.43 4.00
N TYR A 74 -13.89 -15.37 3.48
CA TYR A 74 -13.09 -14.42 4.25
C TYR A 74 -13.67 -13.00 4.24
N GLY A 75 -14.95 -12.83 3.93
CA GLY A 75 -15.62 -11.52 3.81
C GLY A 75 -15.70 -10.72 5.12
N GLU A 76 -15.41 -11.36 6.27
CA GLU A 76 -15.29 -10.69 7.56
C GLU A 76 -13.87 -10.15 7.82
N LEU A 77 -12.95 -10.37 6.89
CA LEU A 77 -11.60 -9.89 7.00
C LEU A 77 -11.41 -8.57 6.26
N SER A 78 -10.46 -7.79 6.73
CA SER A 78 -9.94 -6.61 6.05
C SER A 78 -8.42 -6.59 6.17
N TYR A 79 -7.78 -5.70 5.43
CA TYR A 79 -6.33 -5.59 5.48
C TYR A 79 -5.90 -4.14 5.50
N VAL A 80 -4.72 -3.90 6.04
CA VAL A 80 -3.98 -2.65 5.99
C VAL A 80 -2.56 -2.92 5.49
N PHE A 81 -1.93 -1.92 4.91
CA PHE A 81 -0.56 -2.01 4.41
C PHE A 81 0.30 -0.89 4.99
N ASN A 82 1.63 -1.10 5.00
CA ASN A 82 2.60 -0.18 5.58
C ASN A 82 2.21 0.25 7.01
N TYR A 83 1.83 -0.71 7.84
CA TYR A 83 1.30 -0.40 9.16
C TYR A 83 2.44 -0.25 10.18
N PRO A 84 2.55 0.90 10.88
CA PRO A 84 3.62 1.13 11.84
C PRO A 84 3.62 0.12 12.97
N LEU A 85 4.78 -0.48 13.26
CA LEU A 85 4.92 -1.49 14.30
C LEU A 85 4.53 -0.96 15.68
N GLN A 86 4.87 0.29 15.99
CA GLN A 86 4.49 0.96 17.23
C GLN A 86 2.98 1.06 17.50
N LEU A 87 2.16 0.99 16.46
CA LEU A 87 0.69 1.00 16.59
C LEU A 87 0.11 -0.42 16.66
N LEU A 88 0.89 -1.43 16.26
CA LEU A 88 0.48 -2.82 16.27
C LEU A 88 0.72 -3.48 17.62
N VAL A 89 1.79 -3.10 18.31
CA VAL A 89 2.21 -3.70 19.58
C VAL A 89 2.27 -2.65 20.70
N ASN A 90 2.07 -3.08 21.94
CA ASN A 90 2.26 -2.21 23.08
C ASN A 90 3.76 -2.06 23.39
N THR A 91 4.41 -1.02 22.86
CA THR A 91 5.85 -0.79 23.02
C THR A 91 6.28 -0.63 24.49
N ALA A 92 5.40 -0.09 25.35
CA ALA A 92 5.67 0.04 26.78
C ALA A 92 5.83 -1.32 27.51
N ALA A 93 5.28 -2.39 26.94
CA ALA A 93 5.41 -3.74 27.47
C ALA A 93 6.70 -4.45 27.03
N ILE A 94 7.46 -3.87 26.08
CA ILE A 94 8.73 -4.42 25.62
C ILE A 94 9.81 -4.09 26.65
N THR A 95 10.40 -5.10 27.27
CA THR A 95 11.43 -4.95 28.30
C THR A 95 12.84 -4.76 27.72
N ASP A 96 13.11 -5.36 26.57
CA ASP A 96 14.38 -5.21 25.89
C ASP A 96 14.49 -3.82 25.24
N THR A 97 15.61 -3.13 25.49
CA THR A 97 15.79 -1.74 25.05
C THR A 97 16.00 -1.63 23.54
N GLU A 98 16.71 -2.60 22.93
CA GLU A 98 16.94 -2.62 21.48
C GLU A 98 15.62 -2.86 20.73
N GLU A 99 14.87 -3.87 21.16
CA GLU A 99 13.54 -4.16 20.59
C GLU A 99 12.57 -2.99 20.77
N ARG A 100 12.55 -2.35 21.93
CA ARG A 100 11.69 -1.19 22.17
C ARG A 100 12.04 -0.03 21.25
N THR A 101 13.33 0.31 21.15
CA THR A 101 13.80 1.38 20.27
C THR A 101 13.45 1.08 18.82
N PHE A 102 13.61 -0.18 18.40
CA PHE A 102 13.24 -0.63 17.07
C PHE A 102 11.73 -0.52 16.81
N ALA A 103 10.89 -0.94 17.77
CA ALA A 103 9.45 -0.89 17.65
C ALA A 103 8.91 0.55 17.64
N GLU A 104 9.50 1.47 18.41
CA GLU A 104 9.11 2.87 18.50
C GLU A 104 9.56 3.72 17.29
N ASN A 105 10.46 3.19 16.47
CA ASN A 105 10.90 3.88 15.28
C ASN A 105 9.76 4.00 14.26
N CYS A 106 9.39 5.24 13.93
CA CYS A 106 8.29 5.53 12.99
C CYS A 106 8.51 4.98 11.57
N ALA A 107 9.75 4.66 11.20
CA ALA A 107 10.08 4.02 9.93
C ALA A 107 9.93 2.48 9.96
N THR A 108 9.69 1.89 11.14
CA THR A 108 9.46 0.45 11.27
C THR A 108 7.99 0.14 11.05
N HIS A 109 7.69 -0.63 10.02
CA HIS A 109 6.32 -1.00 9.65
C HIS A 109 6.25 -2.46 9.20
N CYS A 110 5.05 -3.02 9.23
CA CYS A 110 4.71 -4.29 8.60
C CYS A 110 4.13 -4.03 7.21
N ASP A 111 4.51 -4.84 6.22
CA ASP A 111 4.07 -4.64 4.83
C ASP A 111 2.55 -4.80 4.73
N PHE A 112 1.99 -5.89 5.27
CA PHE A 112 0.55 -6.11 5.31
C PHE A 112 0.13 -6.73 6.64
N ILE A 113 -1.08 -6.35 7.09
CA ILE A 113 -1.75 -6.99 8.22
C ILE A 113 -3.16 -7.35 7.79
N ILE A 114 -3.53 -8.61 7.92
CA ILE A 114 -4.92 -9.05 7.79
C ILE A 114 -5.55 -9.07 9.18
N LEU A 115 -6.72 -8.49 9.29
CA LEU A 115 -7.42 -8.29 10.56
C LEU A 115 -8.92 -8.58 10.40
N ASN A 116 -9.57 -8.89 11.51
CA ASN A 116 -11.02 -9.00 11.54
C ASN A 116 -11.65 -7.61 11.37
N SER A 117 -12.62 -7.48 10.45
CA SER A 117 -13.24 -6.20 10.10
C SER A 117 -14.02 -5.55 11.24
N LEU A 118 -14.59 -6.35 12.15
CA LEU A 118 -15.46 -5.89 13.22
C LEU A 118 -14.66 -5.38 14.42
N ASN A 119 -13.82 -6.26 14.99
CA ASN A 119 -13.10 -5.96 16.23
C ASN A 119 -11.67 -5.45 16.01
N LYS A 120 -11.22 -5.37 14.76
CA LYS A 120 -9.88 -4.91 14.36
C LYS A 120 -8.73 -5.74 14.92
N LYS A 121 -9.02 -6.96 15.42
CA LYS A 121 -7.98 -7.86 15.90
C LYS A 121 -7.09 -8.30 14.74
N PRO A 122 -5.77 -8.12 14.81
CA PRO A 122 -4.85 -8.64 13.81
C PRO A 122 -4.83 -10.17 13.87
N LEU A 123 -4.84 -10.81 12.71
CA LEU A 123 -4.81 -12.26 12.54
C LEU A 123 -3.50 -12.72 11.92
N LEU A 124 -3.03 -12.04 10.90
CA LEU A 124 -1.85 -12.42 10.14
C LEU A 124 -1.07 -11.20 9.72
N VAL A 125 0.23 -11.18 10.00
CA VAL A 125 1.19 -10.23 9.44
C VAL A 125 1.86 -10.89 8.24
N ILE A 126 1.97 -10.19 7.12
CA ILE A 126 2.65 -10.65 5.92
C ILE A 126 3.78 -9.69 5.60
N GLU A 127 4.99 -10.23 5.45
CA GLU A 127 6.20 -9.52 5.03
C GLU A 127 6.62 -10.03 3.65
N VAL A 128 7.04 -9.12 2.77
CA VAL A 128 7.46 -9.45 1.41
C VAL A 128 8.97 -9.26 1.27
N ASP A 129 9.69 -10.37 1.33
CA ASP A 129 11.15 -10.35 1.32
C ASP A 129 11.69 -10.21 -0.12
N GLY A 130 12.39 -9.10 -0.38
CA GLY A 130 13.09 -8.86 -1.65
C GLY A 130 14.37 -9.69 -1.79
N ALA A 131 14.90 -9.79 -3.02
CA ALA A 131 16.11 -10.57 -3.31
C ALA A 131 17.42 -9.99 -2.72
N GLN A 132 17.40 -8.79 -2.13
CA GLN A 132 18.61 -8.06 -1.69
C GLN A 132 18.88 -8.17 -0.18
N HIS A 133 18.29 -9.11 0.55
CA HIS A 133 18.41 -9.21 2.01
C HIS A 133 19.72 -9.88 2.51
N SER A 134 20.85 -9.66 1.87
CA SER A 134 22.15 -10.24 2.28
C SER A 134 22.98 -9.38 3.23
N GLU A 135 22.50 -8.20 3.61
CA GLU A 135 23.26 -7.35 4.54
C GLU A 135 22.93 -7.71 5.99
N GLN A 136 23.96 -7.86 6.83
CA GLN A 136 23.83 -8.20 8.27
C GLN A 136 22.88 -7.24 9.02
N ILE A 137 22.84 -5.96 8.60
CA ILE A 137 21.94 -4.97 9.20
C ILE A 137 20.48 -5.32 8.95
N GLN A 138 20.14 -5.77 7.74
CA GLN A 138 18.78 -6.14 7.41
C GLN A 138 18.35 -7.42 8.14
N GLN A 139 19.23 -8.43 8.19
CA GLN A 139 18.97 -9.65 8.96
C GLN A 139 18.66 -9.34 10.43
N ARG A 140 19.47 -8.44 11.06
CA ARG A 140 19.20 -8.03 12.44
C ARG A 140 17.86 -7.36 12.63
N ARG A 141 17.47 -6.48 11.69
CA ARG A 141 16.15 -5.83 11.72
C ARG A 141 15.00 -6.83 11.60
N ASP A 142 15.14 -7.82 10.73
CA ASP A 142 14.16 -8.89 10.54
C ASP A 142 14.03 -9.76 11.79
N GLU A 143 15.15 -10.13 12.41
CA GLU A 143 15.16 -10.87 13.70
C GLU A 143 14.45 -10.09 14.82
N LEU A 144 14.72 -8.78 14.94
CA LEU A 144 14.07 -7.93 15.93
C LEU A 144 12.56 -7.85 15.69
N LYS A 145 12.14 -7.66 14.45
CA LYS A 145 10.73 -7.61 14.08
C LYS A 145 10.03 -8.93 14.41
N ASP A 146 10.61 -10.06 14.00
CA ASP A 146 10.05 -11.38 14.24
C ASP A 146 9.96 -11.70 15.73
N SER A 147 10.99 -11.37 16.51
CA SER A 147 11.01 -11.53 17.97
C SER A 147 9.86 -10.74 18.61
N ILE A 148 9.67 -9.49 18.25
CA ILE A 148 8.62 -8.63 18.77
C ILE A 148 7.25 -9.20 18.42
N LEU A 149 6.99 -9.48 17.12
CA LEU A 149 5.70 -9.99 16.68
C LEU A 149 5.32 -11.31 17.36
N MET A 150 6.29 -12.22 17.53
CA MET A 150 6.10 -13.49 18.23
C MET A 150 5.77 -13.27 19.71
N LYS A 151 6.44 -12.34 20.43
CA LYS A 151 6.16 -12.02 21.83
C LYS A 151 4.74 -11.49 22.04
N PHE A 152 4.18 -10.83 21.04
CA PHE A 152 2.79 -10.36 21.07
C PHE A 152 1.79 -11.36 20.50
N GLY A 153 2.22 -12.59 20.21
CA GLY A 153 1.34 -13.67 19.72
C GLY A 153 0.78 -13.43 18.31
N LEU A 154 1.50 -12.66 17.48
CA LEU A 154 1.11 -12.37 16.11
C LEU A 154 1.70 -13.41 15.15
N HIS A 155 0.85 -13.97 14.30
CA HIS A 155 1.28 -14.88 13.24
C HIS A 155 1.97 -14.09 12.13
N VAL A 156 3.15 -14.55 11.69
CA VAL A 156 3.93 -13.89 10.62
C VAL A 156 4.11 -14.86 9.46
N LEU A 157 3.78 -14.40 8.26
CA LEU A 157 4.07 -15.10 7.00
C LEU A 157 5.07 -14.27 6.20
N ARG A 158 6.24 -14.84 5.92
CA ARG A 158 7.21 -14.24 5.00
C ARG A 158 7.08 -14.84 3.62
N LEU A 159 6.94 -13.97 2.62
CA LEU A 159 6.82 -14.32 1.21
C LEU A 159 8.01 -13.77 0.44
N LYS A 160 8.74 -14.66 -0.23
CA LYS A 160 9.83 -14.24 -1.12
C LYS A 160 9.25 -13.71 -2.44
N THR A 161 9.86 -12.68 -3.01
CA THR A 161 9.44 -12.12 -4.31
C THR A 161 9.48 -13.11 -5.47
N THR A 162 10.23 -14.22 -5.35
CA THR A 162 10.33 -15.30 -6.34
C THR A 162 9.33 -16.44 -6.12
N GLU A 163 8.45 -16.33 -5.15
CA GLU A 163 7.54 -17.41 -4.75
C GLU A 163 6.35 -17.51 -5.69
N ILE A 164 6.04 -18.75 -6.13
CA ILE A 164 5.03 -19.01 -7.17
C ILE A 164 3.64 -19.22 -6.56
N ASP A 165 3.54 -19.68 -5.31
CA ASP A 165 2.27 -20.13 -4.69
C ASP A 165 1.85 -19.25 -3.50
N CYS A 166 2.00 -17.94 -3.65
CA CYS A 166 1.71 -16.98 -2.57
C CYS A 166 0.26 -17.05 -2.09
N GLU A 167 -0.71 -17.24 -3.00
CA GLU A 167 -2.12 -17.26 -2.63
C GLU A 167 -2.46 -18.41 -1.69
N ASN A 168 -2.05 -19.65 -2.01
CA ASN A 168 -2.29 -20.79 -1.13
C ASN A 168 -1.56 -20.69 0.20
N LYS A 169 -0.36 -20.11 0.22
CA LYS A 169 0.35 -19.86 1.48
C LYS A 169 -0.37 -18.88 2.38
N ILE A 170 -0.88 -17.79 1.81
CA ILE A 170 -1.69 -16.82 2.58
C ILE A 170 -2.95 -17.51 3.12
N ILE A 171 -3.66 -18.28 2.29
CA ILE A 171 -4.86 -19.00 2.68
C ILE A 171 -4.56 -20.00 3.81
N THR A 172 -3.46 -20.77 3.71
CA THR A 172 -3.05 -21.73 4.73
C THR A 172 -2.74 -21.00 6.05
N ALA A 173 -1.90 -19.97 6.00
CA ALA A 173 -1.55 -19.19 7.20
C ALA A 173 -2.77 -18.52 7.85
N LEU A 174 -3.74 -18.06 7.06
CA LEU A 174 -5.00 -17.53 7.58
C LEU A 174 -5.85 -18.59 8.28
N ASN A 175 -5.94 -19.80 7.72
CA ASN A 175 -6.69 -20.88 8.34
C ASN A 175 -6.05 -21.31 9.68
N ASP A 176 -4.72 -21.24 9.78
CA ASP A 176 -3.98 -21.58 11.00
C ASP A 176 -4.12 -20.48 12.09
N ALA A 177 -4.37 -19.25 11.67
CA ALA A 177 -4.50 -18.08 12.57
C ALA A 177 -5.94 -17.82 13.06
N MET A 178 -6.94 -18.43 12.45
CA MET A 178 -8.37 -18.29 12.77
C MET A 178 -8.83 -19.33 13.79
#